data_a13814a099c9dd8c38b8579658d7162e
#
_entry.id   a13814a099c9dd8c38b8579658d7162e
#
_cell.length_a   1.000
_cell.length_b   1.000
_cell.length_c   1.000
_cell.angle_alpha   90.00
_cell.angle_beta   90.00
_cell.angle_gamma   90.00
#
_symmetry.space_group_name_H-M   'P 1'
#
loop_
_entity.id
_entity.type
_entity.pdbx_description
1 polymer ?
#
loop_
_entity_poly.entity_id
_entity_poly.type
_entity_poly.pdbx_seq_one_letter_code
_entity_poly.pdbx_strand_id
1 'polypeptide(L)'
;MGELQRTLEVAARENPEFPLERTLAAFPQPPAATDFANRDEDGGGARFPSQRPDGVSTDEWSALLHSEIETEGENGNVSYRLLDLDGDGLRDLVIDVYSGGTGLYSHVGVRRRQGGHFVGNQPSWEEDSYLYSLNGRGANQDAYWLTIRGRIYVLYRDSRYAVDNLYLLDPLERRVLLPRLALRYRYTLDVLRTQENPESGLSTSLEETLRKELLQALDSVDTGQARDTGPSSEPLCPIPPSAPEASRGEYHGFGPGHYSMEIVANLAVWLGGECHVGQMIDWFGSYDRTSGLSARLLLRKPAGEGSERDFQVSAKRRFERLSSSIDTLESSND
;
A
#
# COMPACT_ATOMS: atom_id res chain seq x y z
N MET A 1 19.87 3.04 -7.18
CA MET A 1 18.74 3.41 -8.07
C MET A 1 18.94 2.98 -9.52
N GLY A 2 19.98 3.37 -10.24
CA GLY A 2 20.10 3.05 -11.69
C GLY A 2 20.18 1.56 -12.05
N GLU A 3 20.68 0.70 -11.16
CA GLU A 3 20.65 -0.75 -11.35
C GLU A 3 19.25 -1.32 -11.18
N LEU A 4 18.55 -0.89 -10.13
CA LEU A 4 17.16 -1.23 -9.88
C LEU A 4 16.27 -0.82 -11.07
N GLN A 5 16.43 0.40 -11.58
CA GLN A 5 15.66 0.87 -12.73
C GLN A 5 15.86 -0.01 -13.98
N ARG A 6 17.11 -0.32 -14.32
CA ARG A 6 17.41 -1.20 -15.48
C ARG A 6 16.81 -2.60 -15.31
N THR A 7 16.88 -3.15 -14.10
CA THR A 7 16.30 -4.46 -13.80
C THR A 7 14.78 -4.43 -13.93
N LEU A 8 14.12 -3.36 -13.42
CA LEU A 8 12.67 -3.16 -13.60
C LEU A 8 12.27 -3.05 -15.08
N GLU A 9 13.03 -2.30 -15.89
CA GLU A 9 12.75 -2.16 -17.33
C GLU A 9 12.84 -3.51 -18.08
N VAL A 10 13.77 -4.37 -17.69
CA VAL A 10 13.88 -5.73 -18.24
C VAL A 10 12.72 -6.59 -17.76
N ALA A 11 12.47 -6.60 -16.45
CA ALA A 11 11.41 -7.38 -15.83
C ALA A 11 10.03 -7.02 -16.38
N ALA A 12 9.78 -5.73 -16.64
CA ALA A 12 8.51 -5.26 -17.20
C ALA A 12 8.25 -5.73 -18.65
N ARG A 13 9.30 -5.97 -19.42
CA ARG A 13 9.18 -6.57 -20.76
C ARG A 13 8.90 -8.08 -20.70
N GLU A 14 9.52 -8.77 -19.74
CA GLU A 14 9.38 -10.22 -19.57
C GLU A 14 8.08 -10.60 -18.87
N ASN A 15 7.67 -9.81 -17.86
CA ASN A 15 6.46 -10.03 -17.09
C ASN A 15 5.74 -8.69 -16.82
N PRO A 16 4.94 -8.19 -17.77
CA PRO A 16 4.29 -6.89 -17.65
C PRO A 16 3.18 -6.83 -16.59
N GLU A 17 2.73 -7.94 -16.07
CA GLU A 17 1.74 -8.02 -14.98
C GLU A 17 2.41 -7.89 -13.60
N PHE A 18 3.61 -8.48 -13.43
CA PHE A 18 4.33 -8.55 -12.17
C PHE A 18 5.82 -8.14 -12.30
N PRO A 19 6.11 -6.92 -12.78
CA PRO A 19 7.49 -6.49 -13.00
C PRO A 19 8.27 -6.32 -11.69
N LEU A 20 7.63 -5.90 -10.62
CA LEU A 20 8.27 -5.73 -9.32
C LEU A 20 8.72 -7.06 -8.74
N GLU A 21 7.84 -8.05 -8.70
CA GLU A 21 8.14 -9.39 -8.17
C GLU A 21 9.27 -10.06 -8.97
N ARG A 22 9.27 -9.89 -10.29
CA ARG A 22 10.34 -10.37 -11.15
C ARG A 22 11.66 -9.67 -10.85
N THR A 23 11.61 -8.38 -10.57
CA THR A 23 12.78 -7.58 -10.18
C THR A 23 13.34 -8.03 -8.84
N LEU A 24 12.49 -8.18 -7.83
CA LEU A 24 12.90 -8.62 -6.50
C LEU A 24 13.60 -9.98 -6.53
N ALA A 25 13.13 -10.89 -7.38
CA ALA A 25 13.76 -12.20 -7.55
C ALA A 25 15.18 -12.14 -8.19
N ALA A 26 15.55 -11.01 -8.81
CA ALA A 26 16.87 -10.82 -9.41
C ALA A 26 17.92 -10.28 -8.44
N PHE A 27 17.48 -9.76 -7.26
CA PHE A 27 18.41 -9.26 -6.25
C PHE A 27 18.62 -10.29 -5.14
N PRO A 28 19.87 -10.48 -4.67
CA PRO A 28 20.16 -11.32 -3.53
C PRO A 28 19.40 -10.84 -2.29
N GLN A 29 18.85 -11.78 -1.54
CA GLN A 29 18.33 -11.48 -0.21
C GLN A 29 19.49 -11.13 0.74
N PRO A 30 19.25 -10.34 1.80
CA PRO A 30 20.23 -10.12 2.84
C PRO A 30 20.76 -11.45 3.39
N PRO A 31 22.02 -11.49 3.89
CA PRO A 31 22.54 -12.68 4.55
C PRO A 31 21.71 -13.04 5.78
N ALA A 32 21.95 -14.23 6.34
CA ALA A 32 21.22 -14.70 7.50
C ALA A 32 21.26 -13.69 8.66
N ALA A 33 20.09 -13.23 9.08
CA ALA A 33 19.90 -12.38 10.24
C ALA A 33 19.61 -13.22 11.49
N THR A 34 19.79 -12.63 12.67
CA THR A 34 19.28 -13.20 13.91
C THR A 34 18.03 -12.42 14.31
N ASP A 35 16.89 -13.07 14.18
CA ASP A 35 15.60 -12.52 14.63
C ASP A 35 15.34 -12.98 16.07
N PHE A 36 14.87 -12.06 16.92
CA PHE A 36 14.53 -12.39 18.31
C PHE A 36 13.42 -11.48 18.85
N ALA A 37 12.63 -12.04 19.75
CA ALA A 37 11.65 -11.35 20.56
C ALA A 37 11.24 -12.27 21.70
N ASN A 38 10.78 -11.73 22.81
CA ASN A 38 10.10 -12.51 23.82
C ASN A 38 8.62 -12.60 23.46
N ARG A 39 8.09 -13.80 23.29
CA ARG A 39 6.65 -14.01 23.06
C ARG A 39 6.05 -14.60 24.31
N ASP A 40 5.03 -13.93 24.83
CA ASP A 40 4.26 -14.43 25.97
C ASP A 40 3.34 -15.57 25.50
N GLU A 41 3.37 -16.71 26.19
CA GLU A 41 2.49 -17.84 25.91
C GLU A 41 1.00 -17.47 26.16
N ASP A 42 0.77 -16.47 27.00
CA ASP A 42 -0.57 -15.97 27.37
C ASP A 42 -1.13 -14.89 26.41
N GLY A 43 -0.50 -14.64 25.26
CA GLY A 43 -0.99 -13.70 24.26
C GLY A 43 -0.65 -12.23 24.49
N GLY A 44 0.30 -11.94 25.36
CA GLY A 44 0.77 -10.60 25.71
C GLY A 44 1.64 -9.90 24.66
N GLY A 45 1.77 -10.46 23.45
CA GLY A 45 2.56 -9.89 22.37
C GLY A 45 4.07 -10.18 22.51
N ALA A 46 4.81 -9.79 21.46
CA ALA A 46 6.27 -9.93 21.44
C ALA A 46 6.93 -8.67 22.06
N ARG A 47 7.97 -8.86 22.84
CA ARG A 47 8.72 -7.79 23.53
C ARG A 47 10.19 -8.09 23.66
N PHE A 48 10.95 -7.13 24.18
CA PHE A 48 12.37 -7.32 24.45
C PHE A 48 12.61 -8.51 25.39
N PRO A 49 13.55 -9.41 25.09
CA PRO A 49 13.81 -10.61 25.89
C PRO A 49 14.39 -10.29 27.28
N SER A 50 14.03 -11.09 28.27
CA SER A 50 14.62 -11.03 29.64
C SER A 50 15.97 -11.72 29.75
N GLN A 51 16.31 -12.56 28.74
CA GLN A 51 17.56 -13.31 28.69
C GLN A 51 18.14 -13.22 27.27
N ARG A 52 19.47 -13.41 27.19
CA ARG A 52 20.17 -13.38 25.90
C ARG A 52 19.62 -14.44 24.95
N PRO A 53 19.08 -14.04 23.78
CA PRO A 53 18.55 -14.96 22.78
C PRO A 53 19.65 -15.79 22.10
N ASP A 54 19.26 -16.93 21.54
CA ASP A 54 20.15 -17.73 20.70
C ASP A 54 20.60 -16.95 19.47
N GLY A 55 21.87 -17.11 19.10
CA GLY A 55 22.45 -16.39 17.96
C GLY A 55 22.85 -14.94 18.24
N VAL A 56 22.53 -14.39 19.41
CA VAL A 56 23.03 -13.09 19.88
C VAL A 56 24.31 -13.31 20.69
N SER A 57 25.41 -12.67 20.29
CA SER A 57 26.69 -12.77 21.02
C SER A 57 26.64 -12.04 22.37
N THR A 58 27.59 -12.33 23.25
CA THR A 58 27.68 -11.65 24.54
C THR A 58 27.89 -10.15 24.38
N ASP A 59 28.71 -9.73 23.41
CA ASP A 59 29.01 -8.32 23.15
C ASP A 59 27.80 -7.58 22.59
N GLU A 60 27.04 -8.21 21.70
CA GLU A 60 25.79 -7.65 21.17
C GLU A 60 24.73 -7.53 22.26
N TRP A 61 24.60 -8.57 23.11
CA TRP A 61 23.69 -8.55 24.24
C TRP A 61 24.05 -7.44 25.23
N SER A 62 25.33 -7.30 25.56
CA SER A 62 25.80 -6.21 26.41
C SER A 62 25.45 -4.85 25.78
N ALA A 63 25.65 -4.69 24.48
CA ALA A 63 25.32 -3.45 23.80
C ALA A 63 23.81 -3.17 23.78
N LEU A 64 22.98 -4.17 23.55
CA LEU A 64 21.52 -4.03 23.62
C LEU A 64 21.07 -3.50 24.99
N LEU A 65 21.63 -4.07 26.08
CA LEU A 65 21.31 -3.66 27.45
C LEU A 65 21.82 -2.25 27.84
N HIS A 66 22.80 -1.72 27.12
CA HIS A 66 23.36 -0.37 27.35
C HIS A 66 22.86 0.66 26.33
N SER A 67 21.95 0.30 25.48
CA SER A 67 21.40 1.19 24.45
C SER A 67 19.96 1.61 24.77
N GLU A 68 19.63 2.84 24.36
CA GLU A 68 18.23 3.29 24.36
C GLU A 68 17.53 2.69 23.13
N ILE A 69 16.75 1.64 23.34
CA ILE A 69 15.96 0.97 22.32
C ILE A 69 14.52 0.82 22.79
N GLU A 70 13.61 0.72 21.85
CA GLU A 70 12.20 0.42 22.10
C GLU A 70 12.09 -1.01 22.65
N THR A 71 11.55 -1.15 23.85
CA THR A 71 11.37 -2.46 24.51
C THR A 71 9.91 -2.89 24.58
N GLU A 72 8.99 -1.96 24.33
CA GLU A 72 7.54 -2.18 24.35
C GLU A 72 6.87 -1.39 23.22
N GLY A 73 5.96 -2.02 22.50
CA GLY A 73 5.05 -1.34 21.58
C GLY A 73 3.77 -0.92 22.29
N GLU A 74 3.12 0.12 21.82
CA GLU A 74 1.89 0.67 22.43
C GLU A 74 0.78 -0.38 22.57
N ASN A 75 0.70 -1.35 21.64
CA ASN A 75 -0.22 -2.49 21.69
C ASN A 75 0.49 -3.85 21.64
N GLY A 76 1.71 -3.91 22.12
CA GLY A 76 2.30 -5.15 22.60
C GLY A 76 3.29 -5.87 21.70
N ASN A 77 3.50 -5.53 20.43
CA ASN A 77 4.43 -6.32 19.62
C ASN A 77 5.66 -5.52 19.19
N VAL A 78 6.83 -5.94 19.65
CA VAL A 78 8.14 -5.46 19.18
C VAL A 78 8.99 -6.64 18.78
N SER A 79 9.52 -6.64 17.56
CA SER A 79 10.48 -7.64 17.11
C SER A 79 11.80 -7.02 16.72
N TYR A 80 12.87 -7.81 16.83
CA TYR A 80 14.25 -7.36 16.67
C TYR A 80 14.98 -8.26 15.70
N ARG A 81 15.85 -7.64 14.91
CA ARG A 81 16.70 -8.32 13.95
C ARG A 81 18.11 -7.76 14.00
N LEU A 82 19.12 -8.61 14.17
CA LEU A 82 20.52 -8.24 14.03
C LEU A 82 21.03 -8.62 12.63
N LEU A 83 21.55 -7.62 11.90
CA LEU A 83 22.00 -7.75 10.53
C LEU A 83 23.11 -6.74 10.25
N ASP A 84 24.23 -7.18 9.65
CA ASP A 84 25.29 -6.30 9.20
C ASP A 84 24.84 -5.55 7.94
N LEU A 85 24.42 -4.28 8.09
CA LEU A 85 23.76 -3.51 7.05
C LEU A 85 24.75 -2.86 6.07
N ASP A 86 25.96 -2.51 6.53
CA ASP A 86 26.97 -1.81 5.73
C ASP A 86 28.22 -2.63 5.40
N GLY A 87 28.31 -3.87 5.91
CA GLY A 87 29.39 -4.80 5.63
C GLY A 87 30.65 -4.51 6.47
N ASP A 88 30.52 -3.84 7.61
CA ASP A 88 31.66 -3.53 8.49
C ASP A 88 32.01 -4.69 9.46
N GLY A 89 31.24 -5.77 9.44
CA GLY A 89 31.40 -6.96 10.27
C GLY A 89 30.73 -6.85 11.63
N LEU A 90 30.09 -5.73 11.95
CA LEU A 90 29.26 -5.53 13.14
C LEU A 90 27.78 -5.57 12.72
N ARG A 91 26.98 -6.33 13.46
CA ARG A 91 25.54 -6.36 13.15
C ARG A 91 24.83 -5.18 13.78
N ASP A 92 24.07 -4.47 12.97
CA ASP A 92 23.16 -3.40 13.34
C ASP A 92 21.85 -3.98 13.86
N LEU A 93 21.02 -3.14 14.50
CA LEU A 93 19.73 -3.52 15.05
C LEU A 93 18.60 -2.92 14.22
N VAL A 94 17.73 -3.75 13.71
CA VAL A 94 16.43 -3.39 13.13
C VAL A 94 15.35 -3.69 14.15
N ILE A 95 14.48 -2.73 14.40
CA ILE A 95 13.37 -2.81 15.36
C ILE A 95 12.09 -2.61 14.60
N ASP A 96 11.17 -3.58 14.71
CA ASP A 96 9.82 -3.49 14.15
C ASP A 96 8.82 -3.39 15.30
N VAL A 97 8.14 -2.25 15.37
CA VAL A 97 7.18 -1.91 16.42
C VAL A 97 5.79 -1.88 15.84
N TYR A 98 4.93 -2.77 16.29
CA TYR A 98 3.51 -2.71 15.97
C TYR A 98 2.81 -1.73 16.92
N SER A 99 2.24 -0.66 16.39
CA SER A 99 1.53 0.37 17.12
C SER A 99 0.00 0.23 17.08
N GLY A 100 -0.51 -0.69 16.26
CA GLY A 100 -1.95 -0.96 16.20
C GLY A 100 -2.75 0.11 15.47
N GLY A 101 -3.84 0.58 16.11
CA GLY A 101 -4.77 1.52 15.51
C GLY A 101 -5.67 0.91 14.42
N THR A 102 -6.53 1.73 13.82
CA THR A 102 -7.49 1.28 12.78
C THR A 102 -6.81 0.85 11.50
N GLY A 103 -5.61 1.37 11.20
CA GLY A 103 -4.78 1.00 10.05
C GLY A 103 -3.87 -0.21 10.29
N LEU A 104 -3.81 -0.75 11.52
CA LEU A 104 -2.86 -1.80 11.89
C LEU A 104 -1.40 -1.39 11.58
N TYR A 105 -1.02 -0.20 12.04
CA TYR A 105 0.28 0.38 11.75
C TYR A 105 1.42 -0.35 12.42
N SER A 106 2.53 -0.46 11.70
CA SER A 106 3.83 -0.82 12.24
C SER A 106 4.90 0.15 11.77
N HIS A 107 5.93 0.32 12.57
CA HIS A 107 7.05 1.23 12.30
C HIS A 107 8.36 0.47 12.41
N VAL A 108 9.24 0.66 11.44
CA VAL A 108 10.55 0.00 11.42
C VAL A 108 11.65 1.04 11.61
N GLY A 109 12.38 0.90 12.70
CA GLY A 109 13.55 1.71 13.04
C GLY A 109 14.86 0.94 12.89
N VAL A 110 15.96 1.66 12.76
CA VAL A 110 17.31 1.10 12.66
C VAL A 110 18.23 1.78 13.66
N ARG A 111 19.06 0.99 14.33
CA ARG A 111 20.11 1.46 15.23
C ARG A 111 21.45 0.92 14.74
N ARG A 112 22.39 1.80 14.43
CA ARG A 112 23.72 1.41 13.99
C ARG A 112 24.55 0.91 15.18
N ARG A 113 25.30 -0.16 14.99
CA ARG A 113 26.27 -0.63 15.97
C ARG A 113 27.49 0.30 16.00
N GLN A 114 27.72 0.94 17.14
CA GLN A 114 28.89 1.79 17.38
C GLN A 114 29.59 1.38 18.68
N GLY A 115 30.66 0.59 18.54
CA GLY A 115 31.36 0.05 19.72
C GLY A 115 30.44 -0.80 20.60
N GLY A 116 30.24 -0.37 21.84
CA GLY A 116 29.40 -1.06 22.84
C GLY A 116 27.94 -0.68 22.85
N HIS A 117 27.42 0.07 21.87
CA HIS A 117 26.06 0.59 21.85
C HIS A 117 25.40 0.44 20.48
N PHE A 118 24.07 0.43 20.46
CA PHE A 118 23.25 0.64 19.28
C PHE A 118 22.74 2.07 19.28
N VAL A 119 23.10 2.86 18.27
CA VAL A 119 22.83 4.31 18.20
C VAL A 119 21.86 4.57 17.05
N GLY A 120 20.75 5.23 17.36
CA GLY A 120 19.83 5.76 16.36
C GLY A 120 20.23 7.14 15.88
N ASN A 121 19.73 7.53 14.73
CA ASN A 121 19.94 8.87 14.19
C ASN A 121 19.19 9.96 14.97
N GLN A 122 18.14 9.55 15.72
CA GLN A 122 17.32 10.42 16.59
C GLN A 122 16.74 9.63 17.77
N PRO A 123 16.21 10.30 18.82
CA PRO A 123 15.50 9.65 19.90
C PRO A 123 14.32 8.80 19.38
N SER A 124 14.14 7.65 19.99
CA SER A 124 13.21 6.60 19.54
C SER A 124 11.72 6.99 19.51
N TRP A 125 11.32 8.00 20.27
CA TRP A 125 9.93 8.48 20.38
C TRP A 125 9.54 9.57 19.37
N GLU A 126 10.48 10.05 18.54
CA GLU A 126 10.15 10.99 17.46
C GLU A 126 9.66 10.20 16.24
N GLU A 127 8.48 10.55 15.69
CA GLU A 127 7.92 9.93 14.47
C GLU A 127 8.94 9.88 13.34
N ASP A 128 9.77 10.90 13.29
CA ASP A 128 10.87 11.02 12.35
C ASP A 128 12.04 10.04 12.57
N SER A 129 12.04 9.23 13.61
CA SER A 129 13.12 8.26 13.90
C SER A 129 13.02 6.97 13.10
N TYR A 130 11.86 6.69 12.52
CA TYR A 130 11.63 5.46 11.77
C TYR A 130 12.18 5.53 10.35
N LEU A 131 12.62 4.38 9.85
CA LEU A 131 13.05 4.21 8.46
C LEU A 131 11.84 4.23 7.51
N TYR A 132 10.77 3.57 7.91
CA TYR A 132 9.46 3.55 7.22
C TYR A 132 8.35 3.07 8.16
N SER A 133 7.11 3.30 7.74
CA SER A 133 5.92 2.72 8.37
C SER A 133 5.11 1.91 7.36
N LEU A 134 4.33 0.95 7.86
CA LEU A 134 3.43 0.12 7.06
C LEU A 134 2.01 0.22 7.62
N ASN A 135 1.05 0.39 6.73
CA ASN A 135 -0.37 0.24 7.02
C ASN A 135 -0.79 -1.20 6.68
N GLY A 136 -0.99 -2.03 7.69
CA GLY A 136 -1.32 -3.44 7.51
C GLY A 136 -2.74 -3.68 6.98
N ARG A 137 -3.62 -2.68 7.04
CA ARG A 137 -5.01 -2.81 6.57
C ARG A 137 -5.16 -2.48 5.09
N GLY A 138 -4.38 -1.53 4.58
CA GLY A 138 -4.54 -1.04 3.21
C GLY A 138 -3.97 -1.97 2.13
N ALA A 139 -3.06 -2.89 2.48
CA ALA A 139 -2.32 -3.77 1.57
C ALA A 139 -1.60 -3.04 0.41
N ASN A 140 -1.43 -1.72 0.54
CA ASN A 140 -0.83 -0.87 -0.48
C ASN A 140 0.64 -0.56 -0.20
N GLN A 141 1.13 -0.83 1.02
CA GLN A 141 2.50 -0.60 1.44
C GLN A 141 3.21 -1.91 1.70
N ASP A 142 4.46 -1.99 1.26
CA ASP A 142 5.37 -3.11 1.50
C ASP A 142 6.81 -2.65 1.60
N ALA A 143 7.65 -3.44 2.23
CA ALA A 143 9.08 -3.19 2.31
C ALA A 143 9.88 -4.46 2.03
N TYR A 144 10.83 -4.38 1.13
CA TYR A 144 11.65 -5.50 0.69
C TYR A 144 13.12 -5.21 0.97
N TRP A 145 13.74 -6.02 1.82
CA TRP A 145 15.16 -5.94 2.10
C TRP A 145 15.93 -6.66 0.99
N LEU A 146 16.88 -5.97 0.38
CA LEU A 146 17.64 -6.52 -0.75
C LEU A 146 19.09 -6.03 -0.75
N THR A 147 19.97 -6.81 -1.37
CA THR A 147 21.39 -6.48 -1.48
C THR A 147 21.71 -5.94 -2.87
N ILE A 148 22.25 -4.71 -2.91
CA ILE A 148 22.77 -4.10 -4.14
C ILE A 148 24.26 -3.82 -3.94
N ARG A 149 25.12 -4.44 -4.73
CA ARG A 149 26.58 -4.27 -4.69
C ARG A 149 27.19 -4.45 -3.29
N GLY A 150 26.70 -5.44 -2.57
CA GLY A 150 27.20 -5.78 -1.24
C GLY A 150 26.69 -4.92 -0.10
N ARG A 151 25.83 -3.93 -0.34
CA ARG A 151 25.13 -3.14 0.69
C ARG A 151 23.66 -3.52 0.73
N ILE A 152 23.08 -3.46 1.91
CA ILE A 152 21.67 -3.74 2.15
C ILE A 152 20.87 -2.44 2.02
N TYR A 153 19.75 -2.52 1.32
CA TYR A 153 18.79 -1.44 1.13
C TYR A 153 17.38 -1.96 1.40
N VAL A 154 16.48 -1.04 1.67
CA VAL A 154 15.04 -1.32 1.69
C VAL A 154 14.40 -0.72 0.46
N LEU A 155 13.72 -1.53 -0.33
CA LEU A 155 12.83 -1.07 -1.37
C LEU A 155 11.43 -0.94 -0.75
N TYR A 156 11.06 0.28 -0.40
CA TYR A 156 9.74 0.60 0.12
C TYR A 156 8.79 0.86 -1.02
N ARG A 157 7.65 0.16 -1.01
CA ARG A 157 6.56 0.33 -1.96
C ARG A 157 5.39 1.04 -1.28
N ASP A 158 4.88 2.09 -1.92
CA ASP A 158 3.59 2.70 -1.65
C ASP A 158 2.75 2.66 -2.92
N SER A 159 1.75 1.81 -2.92
CA SER A 159 0.90 1.56 -4.09
C SER A 159 -0.38 2.36 -4.01
N ARG A 160 -0.74 2.96 -5.10
CA ARG A 160 -2.04 3.53 -5.39
C ARG A 160 -2.64 2.82 -6.59
N TYR A 161 -3.93 3.02 -6.85
CA TYR A 161 -4.54 2.45 -8.04
C TYR A 161 -3.71 2.73 -9.31
N ALA A 162 -3.34 1.68 -10.02
CA ALA A 162 -2.53 1.72 -11.24
C ALA A 162 -1.10 2.28 -11.09
N VAL A 163 -0.59 2.55 -9.90
CA VAL A 163 0.77 3.04 -9.70
C VAL A 163 1.42 2.40 -8.49
N ASP A 164 2.59 1.79 -8.67
CA ASP A 164 3.49 1.41 -7.58
C ASP A 164 4.60 2.46 -7.46
N ASN A 165 4.63 3.21 -6.37
CA ASN A 165 5.73 4.10 -6.04
C ASN A 165 6.79 3.32 -5.25
N LEU A 166 8.02 3.34 -5.73
CA LEU A 166 9.14 2.60 -5.16
C LEU A 166 10.22 3.56 -4.70
N TYR A 167 10.53 3.52 -3.42
CA TYR A 167 11.60 4.32 -2.79
C TYR A 167 12.72 3.40 -2.35
N LEU A 168 13.96 3.73 -2.72
CA LEU A 168 15.14 3.00 -2.27
C LEU A 168 15.73 3.69 -1.04
N LEU A 169 15.51 3.09 0.13
CA LEU A 169 15.96 3.61 1.42
C LEU A 169 17.33 3.00 1.76
N ASP A 170 18.25 3.84 2.22
CA ASP A 170 19.48 3.39 2.89
C ASP A 170 19.18 3.29 4.39
N PRO A 171 19.26 2.10 5.01
CA PRO A 171 18.86 1.94 6.40
C PRO A 171 19.68 2.75 7.40
N LEU A 172 20.92 3.09 7.06
CA LEU A 172 21.85 3.82 7.93
C LEU A 172 21.99 5.31 7.58
N GLU A 173 21.41 5.74 6.45
CA GLU A 173 21.45 7.14 6.01
C GLU A 173 20.04 7.70 5.87
N ARG A 174 19.71 8.68 6.69
CA ARG A 174 18.44 9.38 6.52
C ARG A 174 18.55 10.43 5.41
N ARG A 175 17.64 10.35 4.45
CA ARG A 175 17.53 11.35 3.38
C ARG A 175 16.12 11.93 3.37
N VAL A 176 16.03 13.24 3.36
CA VAL A 176 14.75 13.96 3.21
C VAL A 176 14.24 13.84 1.77
N LEU A 177 15.14 13.83 0.81
CA LEU A 177 14.83 13.69 -0.61
C LEU A 177 15.25 12.30 -1.08
N LEU A 178 14.29 11.52 -1.52
CA LEU A 178 14.46 10.13 -1.94
C LEU A 178 14.22 9.99 -3.45
N PRO A 179 15.10 9.27 -4.15
CA PRO A 179 14.80 8.88 -5.52
C PRO A 179 13.58 7.93 -5.54
N ARG A 180 12.57 8.28 -6.31
CA ARG A 180 11.37 7.48 -6.53
C ARG A 180 11.36 6.92 -7.95
N LEU A 181 10.95 5.66 -8.08
CA LEU A 181 10.53 5.05 -9.33
C LEU A 181 9.02 4.81 -9.27
N ALA A 182 8.29 5.23 -10.27
CA ALA A 182 6.86 4.96 -10.37
C ALA A 182 6.58 4.02 -11.54
N LEU A 183 6.07 2.83 -11.22
CA LEU A 183 5.58 1.86 -12.19
C LEU A 183 4.10 2.15 -12.42
N ARG A 184 3.75 2.53 -13.64
CA ARG A 184 2.36 2.75 -14.02
C ARG A 184 1.83 1.57 -14.80
N TYR A 185 0.61 1.19 -14.44
CA TYR A 185 -0.11 0.08 -15.08
C TYR A 185 -1.36 0.59 -15.78
N ARG A 186 -1.77 -0.12 -16.82
CA ARG A 186 -3.09 -0.03 -17.42
C ARG A 186 -3.88 -1.27 -17.05
N TYR A 187 -5.15 -1.08 -16.70
CA TYR A 187 -6.06 -2.17 -16.38
C TYR A 187 -7.00 -2.48 -17.53
N THR A 188 -7.29 -3.77 -17.71
CA THR A 188 -8.44 -4.24 -18.53
C THR A 188 -9.51 -4.68 -17.55
N LEU A 189 -10.59 -3.91 -17.49
CA LEU A 189 -11.68 -4.10 -16.54
C LEU A 189 -12.67 -5.15 -17.06
N ASP A 190 -13.27 -5.91 -16.15
CA ASP A 190 -14.34 -6.86 -16.41
C ASP A 190 -15.38 -6.81 -15.29
N VAL A 191 -16.64 -6.53 -15.63
CA VAL A 191 -17.75 -6.53 -14.68
C VAL A 191 -18.35 -7.92 -14.59
N LEU A 192 -18.25 -8.56 -13.42
CA LEU A 192 -18.53 -9.98 -13.27
C LEU A 192 -19.91 -10.28 -12.70
N ARG A 193 -20.38 -9.49 -11.72
CA ARG A 193 -21.59 -9.80 -10.95
C ARG A 193 -22.26 -8.56 -10.40
N THR A 194 -23.57 -8.69 -10.10
CA THR A 194 -24.27 -7.78 -9.20
C THR A 194 -24.21 -8.33 -7.78
N GLN A 195 -24.04 -7.45 -6.80
CA GLN A 195 -24.22 -7.75 -5.39
C GLN A 195 -25.56 -7.13 -4.98
N GLU A 196 -26.63 -7.93 -4.94
CA GLU A 196 -27.98 -7.43 -4.66
C GLU A 196 -28.18 -7.10 -3.18
N ASN A 197 -27.43 -7.74 -2.30
CA ASN A 197 -27.43 -7.47 -0.87
C ASN A 197 -26.05 -7.76 -0.27
N PRO A 198 -25.29 -6.74 0.15
CA PRO A 198 -23.97 -6.92 0.78
C PRO A 198 -24.02 -7.79 2.05
N GLU A 199 -25.12 -7.77 2.79
CA GLU A 199 -25.27 -8.54 4.03
C GLU A 199 -25.57 -10.02 3.78
N SER A 200 -26.25 -10.36 2.70
CA SER A 200 -26.58 -11.74 2.36
C SER A 200 -25.51 -12.46 1.54
N GLY A 201 -24.56 -11.74 0.99
CA GLY A 201 -23.50 -12.29 0.14
C GLY A 201 -24.00 -12.92 -1.17
N LEU A 202 -25.27 -12.76 -1.51
CA LEU A 202 -25.87 -13.30 -2.73
C LEU A 202 -25.42 -12.43 -3.92
N SER A 203 -24.64 -13.01 -4.81
CA SER A 203 -24.24 -12.38 -6.06
C SER A 203 -24.91 -13.10 -7.22
N THR A 204 -25.53 -12.33 -8.13
CA THR A 204 -26.12 -12.85 -9.35
C THR A 204 -25.23 -12.62 -10.55
N SER A 205 -25.29 -13.52 -11.52
CA SER A 205 -24.65 -13.35 -12.82
C SER A 205 -25.29 -12.16 -13.54
N LEU A 206 -24.45 -11.28 -14.12
CA LEU A 206 -24.94 -10.16 -14.93
C LEU A 206 -25.55 -10.61 -16.25
N GLU A 207 -26.65 -9.99 -16.61
CA GLU A 207 -27.16 -10.07 -17.95
C GLU A 207 -26.17 -9.47 -18.94
N GLU A 208 -25.97 -10.12 -20.09
CA GLU A 208 -24.90 -9.77 -21.04
C GLU A 208 -25.05 -8.36 -21.62
N THR A 209 -26.30 -7.88 -21.83
CA THR A 209 -26.56 -6.52 -22.31
C THR A 209 -26.09 -5.48 -21.29
N LEU A 210 -26.49 -5.63 -20.04
CA LEU A 210 -26.09 -4.77 -18.93
C LEU A 210 -24.57 -4.77 -18.73
N ARG A 211 -23.96 -5.95 -18.79
CA ARG A 211 -22.51 -6.10 -18.68
C ARG A 211 -21.77 -5.30 -19.75
N LYS A 212 -22.23 -5.36 -21.00
CA LYS A 212 -21.64 -4.58 -22.12
C LYS A 212 -21.81 -3.08 -21.93
N GLU A 213 -22.98 -2.60 -21.50
CA GLU A 213 -23.22 -1.20 -21.22
C GLU A 213 -22.28 -0.69 -20.11
N LEU A 214 -22.12 -1.44 -19.03
CA LEU A 214 -21.21 -1.10 -17.93
C LEU A 214 -19.75 -1.08 -18.38
N LEU A 215 -19.30 -2.08 -19.13
CA LEU A 215 -17.93 -2.12 -19.66
C LEU A 215 -17.64 -0.95 -20.60
N GLN A 216 -18.60 -0.57 -21.44
CA GLN A 216 -18.45 0.59 -22.32
C GLN A 216 -18.32 1.89 -21.52
N ALA A 217 -19.10 2.05 -20.45
CA ALA A 217 -18.97 3.21 -19.57
C ALA A 217 -17.62 3.25 -18.84
N LEU A 218 -17.15 2.09 -18.36
CA LEU A 218 -15.87 1.95 -17.67
C LEU A 218 -14.65 2.14 -18.60
N ASP A 219 -14.77 1.88 -19.89
CA ASP A 219 -13.69 2.09 -20.87
C ASP A 219 -13.27 3.57 -20.97
N SER A 220 -14.18 4.50 -20.61
CA SER A 220 -13.89 5.92 -20.53
C SER A 220 -13.14 6.36 -19.27
N VAL A 221 -13.00 5.47 -18.27
CA VAL A 221 -12.32 5.78 -17.01
C VAL A 221 -10.82 5.81 -17.25
N ASP A 222 -10.18 6.93 -16.88
CA ASP A 222 -8.71 7.00 -16.86
C ASP A 222 -8.15 6.15 -15.70
N THR A 223 -7.84 4.91 -16.01
CA THR A 223 -7.25 3.96 -15.06
C THR A 223 -5.79 4.26 -14.70
N GLY A 224 -5.24 5.35 -15.22
CA GLY A 224 -3.88 5.80 -14.91
C GLY A 224 -3.79 6.84 -13.80
N GLN A 225 -4.92 7.31 -13.27
CA GLN A 225 -4.96 8.33 -12.23
C GLN A 225 -5.98 7.94 -11.17
N ALA A 226 -5.50 7.35 -10.08
CA ALA A 226 -6.28 7.29 -8.87
C ALA A 226 -6.64 8.70 -8.42
N ARG A 227 -7.90 8.91 -8.10
CA ARG A 227 -8.38 10.21 -7.63
C ARG A 227 -8.92 10.04 -6.23
N ASP A 228 -8.16 10.50 -5.27
CA ASP A 228 -8.65 10.74 -3.92
C ASP A 228 -9.48 12.03 -3.92
N THR A 229 -10.54 12.04 -4.73
CA THR A 229 -11.31 13.25 -4.95
C THR A 229 -12.77 13.01 -4.58
N GLY A 230 -13.28 13.91 -3.79
CA GLY A 230 -14.70 14.06 -3.54
C GLY A 230 -15.54 14.25 -4.83
N PRO A 231 -16.76 14.72 -4.72
CA PRO A 231 -17.65 14.93 -5.85
C PRO A 231 -16.99 15.74 -6.97
N SER A 232 -17.29 15.43 -8.23
CA SER A 232 -16.79 16.20 -9.36
C SER A 232 -17.23 17.67 -9.29
N SER A 233 -16.40 18.58 -9.82
CA SER A 233 -16.73 20.02 -9.89
C SER A 233 -17.91 20.30 -10.82
N GLU A 234 -18.14 19.41 -11.80
CA GLU A 234 -19.25 19.49 -12.74
C GLU A 234 -20.21 18.31 -12.53
N PRO A 235 -21.53 18.50 -12.79
CA PRO A 235 -22.49 17.41 -12.71
C PRO A 235 -22.14 16.28 -13.67
N LEU A 236 -22.14 15.06 -13.16
CA LEU A 236 -21.96 13.85 -13.98
C LEU A 236 -23.24 13.49 -14.73
N CYS A 237 -24.40 13.73 -14.12
CA CYS A 237 -25.71 13.57 -14.74
C CYS A 237 -26.39 14.93 -14.91
N PRO A 238 -27.21 15.14 -15.97
CA PRO A 238 -27.99 16.36 -16.14
C PRO A 238 -28.87 16.65 -14.92
N ILE A 239 -28.78 17.87 -14.38
CA ILE A 239 -29.64 18.29 -13.25
C ILE A 239 -30.97 18.78 -13.80
N PRO A 240 -32.12 18.14 -13.45
CA PRO A 240 -33.42 18.64 -13.86
C PRO A 240 -33.65 20.03 -13.26
N PRO A 241 -34.32 20.97 -14.03
CA PRO A 241 -34.65 22.28 -13.48
C PRO A 241 -35.49 22.26 -12.20
N SER A 242 -36.28 21.20 -12.04
CA SER A 242 -37.12 20.95 -10.83
C SER A 242 -36.37 20.35 -9.66
N ALA A 243 -35.10 20.00 -9.79
CA ALA A 243 -34.33 19.37 -8.70
C ALA A 243 -34.17 20.34 -7.54
N PRO A 244 -34.51 19.93 -6.29
CA PRO A 244 -34.29 20.75 -5.09
C PRO A 244 -32.80 21.09 -4.95
N GLU A 245 -32.52 22.29 -4.44
CA GLU A 245 -31.13 22.76 -4.22
C GLU A 245 -30.33 21.77 -3.35
N ALA A 246 -30.95 21.24 -2.30
CA ALA A 246 -30.32 20.30 -1.36
C ALA A 246 -29.89 18.98 -2.03
N SER A 247 -30.52 18.58 -3.13
CA SER A 247 -30.21 17.31 -3.83
C SER A 247 -29.24 17.48 -5.02
N ARG A 248 -28.89 18.73 -5.39
CA ARG A 248 -28.03 18.99 -6.55
C ARG A 248 -26.64 18.39 -6.42
N GLY A 249 -26.11 18.31 -5.20
CA GLY A 249 -24.83 17.65 -4.93
C GLY A 249 -24.78 16.18 -5.34
N GLU A 250 -25.93 15.50 -5.34
CA GLU A 250 -26.01 14.08 -5.70
C GLU A 250 -25.74 13.82 -7.19
N TYR A 251 -25.83 14.84 -8.05
CA TYR A 251 -25.52 14.76 -9.47
C TYR A 251 -24.03 14.84 -9.78
N HIS A 252 -23.21 15.26 -8.80
CA HIS A 252 -21.76 15.45 -8.97
C HIS A 252 -20.92 14.22 -8.61
N GLY A 253 -21.50 13.22 -8.00
CA GLY A 253 -20.81 12.00 -7.61
C GLY A 253 -21.18 11.52 -6.21
N PHE A 254 -20.51 10.48 -5.77
CA PHE A 254 -20.57 10.03 -4.39
C PHE A 254 -19.69 10.96 -3.53
N GLY A 255 -19.69 10.84 -2.25
CA GLY A 255 -18.77 11.54 -1.37
C GLY A 255 -17.35 10.97 -1.45
N PRO A 256 -16.46 11.40 -0.55
CA PRO A 256 -15.12 10.86 -0.44
C PRO A 256 -15.16 9.35 -0.13
N GLY A 257 -14.10 8.65 -0.54
CA GLY A 257 -13.91 7.24 -0.22
C GLY A 257 -13.71 7.00 1.27
N HIS A 258 -13.84 5.74 1.64
CA HIS A 258 -13.49 5.31 3.00
C HIS A 258 -11.96 5.22 3.13
N TYR A 259 -11.41 5.42 4.33
CA TYR A 259 -9.96 5.44 4.60
C TYR A 259 -9.18 4.19 4.12
N SER A 260 -9.82 3.06 3.92
CA SER A 260 -9.19 1.84 3.41
C SER A 260 -9.46 1.58 1.92
N MET A 261 -10.16 2.47 1.24
CA MET A 261 -10.55 2.31 -0.16
C MET A 261 -10.26 3.60 -0.94
N GLU A 262 -9.70 3.43 -2.11
CA GLU A 262 -9.39 4.51 -3.03
C GLU A 262 -10.54 4.69 -4.04
N ILE A 263 -10.96 5.94 -4.25
CA ILE A 263 -11.86 6.26 -5.34
C ILE A 263 -11.04 6.26 -6.63
N VAL A 264 -11.33 5.29 -7.49
CA VAL A 264 -10.71 5.20 -8.82
C VAL A 264 -11.31 6.24 -9.76
N ALA A 265 -12.64 6.35 -9.77
CA ALA A 265 -13.35 7.35 -10.56
C ALA A 265 -14.77 7.59 -10.04
N ASN A 266 -15.25 8.83 -10.19
CA ASN A 266 -16.67 9.14 -10.29
C ASN A 266 -17.03 9.26 -11.77
N LEU A 267 -18.13 8.64 -12.22
CA LEU A 267 -18.53 8.56 -13.62
C LEU A 267 -20.04 8.61 -13.79
N ALA A 268 -20.50 8.89 -15.00
CA ALA A 268 -21.91 8.73 -15.40
C ALA A 268 -22.08 7.41 -16.13
N VAL A 269 -23.14 6.69 -15.82
CA VAL A 269 -23.54 5.47 -16.52
C VAL A 269 -25.00 5.61 -16.99
N TRP A 270 -25.23 5.40 -18.27
CA TRP A 270 -26.56 5.45 -18.86
C TRP A 270 -27.12 4.05 -19.01
N LEU A 271 -28.14 3.73 -18.22
CA LEU A 271 -28.80 2.41 -18.24
C LEU A 271 -30.26 2.61 -18.62
N GLY A 272 -30.67 2.00 -19.74
CA GLY A 272 -32.07 2.12 -20.22
C GLY A 272 -32.51 3.56 -20.52
N GLY A 273 -31.56 4.45 -20.87
CA GLY A 273 -31.85 5.86 -21.12
C GLY A 273 -31.88 6.75 -19.87
N GLU A 274 -31.67 6.20 -18.69
CA GLU A 274 -31.58 6.95 -17.42
C GLU A 274 -30.12 7.13 -16.99
N CYS A 275 -29.75 8.34 -16.59
CA CYS A 275 -28.41 8.64 -16.08
C CYS A 275 -28.27 8.20 -14.62
N HIS A 276 -27.23 7.44 -14.35
CA HIS A 276 -26.82 7.03 -13.00
C HIS A 276 -25.46 7.63 -12.67
N VAL A 277 -25.32 8.15 -11.45
CA VAL A 277 -24.01 8.52 -10.93
C VAL A 277 -23.33 7.25 -10.44
N GLY A 278 -22.09 7.06 -10.89
CA GLY A 278 -21.26 5.91 -10.54
C GLY A 278 -20.01 6.30 -9.79
N GLN A 279 -19.58 5.43 -8.89
CA GLN A 279 -18.29 5.50 -8.24
C GLN A 279 -17.60 4.15 -8.31
N MET A 280 -16.39 4.12 -8.87
CA MET A 280 -15.54 2.94 -8.82
C MET A 280 -14.55 3.08 -7.68
N ILE A 281 -14.50 2.08 -6.80
CA ILE A 281 -13.65 2.05 -5.60
C ILE A 281 -12.82 0.77 -5.56
N ASP A 282 -11.62 0.89 -5.02
CA ASP A 282 -10.62 -0.17 -4.90
C ASP A 282 -9.95 -0.15 -3.52
N TRP A 283 -9.27 -1.22 -3.14
CA TRP A 283 -8.43 -1.29 -1.96
C TRP A 283 -7.03 -0.76 -2.29
N PHE A 284 -6.81 0.53 -2.12
CA PHE A 284 -5.51 1.23 -2.23
C PHE A 284 -4.48 0.57 -3.16
N GLY A 285 -4.88 0.20 -4.37
CA GLY A 285 -3.98 -0.40 -5.35
C GLY A 285 -3.62 -1.87 -5.09
N SER A 286 -4.34 -2.56 -4.22
CA SER A 286 -4.14 -4.00 -4.01
C SER A 286 -4.32 -4.77 -5.31
N TYR A 287 -3.34 -5.59 -5.67
CA TYR A 287 -3.38 -6.46 -6.84
C TYR A 287 -2.89 -7.85 -6.48
N ASP A 288 -3.81 -8.80 -6.42
CA ASP A 288 -3.52 -10.18 -6.05
C ASP A 288 -3.03 -11.01 -7.25
N ARG A 289 -2.06 -11.89 -7.02
CA ARG A 289 -1.47 -12.73 -8.09
C ARG A 289 -2.47 -13.70 -8.72
N THR A 290 -3.47 -14.11 -7.97
CA THR A 290 -4.43 -15.13 -8.40
C THR A 290 -5.69 -14.49 -8.97
N SER A 291 -6.25 -13.51 -8.26
CA SER A 291 -7.53 -12.88 -8.60
C SER A 291 -7.40 -11.58 -9.40
N GLY A 292 -6.21 -10.97 -9.44
CA GLY A 292 -6.01 -9.65 -10.03
C GLY A 292 -6.54 -8.54 -9.14
N LEU A 293 -7.09 -7.50 -9.76
CA LEU A 293 -7.80 -6.43 -9.06
C LEU A 293 -9.24 -6.89 -8.76
N SER A 294 -9.72 -6.60 -7.54
CA SER A 294 -11.11 -6.71 -7.17
C SER A 294 -11.59 -5.34 -6.68
N ALA A 295 -12.40 -4.69 -7.50
CA ALA A 295 -12.97 -3.38 -7.21
C ALA A 295 -14.51 -3.47 -7.18
N ARG A 296 -15.16 -2.38 -6.76
CA ARG A 296 -16.62 -2.25 -6.74
C ARG A 296 -17.03 -1.04 -7.57
N LEU A 297 -18.11 -1.19 -8.32
CA LEU A 297 -18.80 -0.09 -8.99
C LEU A 297 -20.15 0.12 -8.32
N LEU A 298 -20.28 1.25 -7.64
CA LEU A 298 -21.54 1.67 -7.03
C LEU A 298 -22.27 2.60 -8.00
N LEU A 299 -23.56 2.34 -8.25
CA LEU A 299 -24.41 3.16 -9.09
C LEU A 299 -25.66 3.58 -8.33
N ARG A 300 -26.07 4.84 -8.49
CA ARG A 300 -27.35 5.35 -7.97
C ARG A 300 -28.00 6.31 -8.96
N LYS A 301 -29.33 6.41 -8.91
CA LYS A 301 -30.04 7.51 -9.55
C LYS A 301 -29.85 8.78 -8.72
N PRO A 302 -29.40 9.92 -9.28
CA PRO A 302 -29.31 11.15 -8.54
C PRO A 302 -30.69 11.56 -8.05
N ALA A 303 -30.78 12.02 -6.79
CA ALA A 303 -32.03 12.49 -6.15
C ALA A 303 -33.22 11.53 -6.30
N GLY A 304 -32.98 10.24 -6.43
CA GLY A 304 -34.01 9.21 -6.61
C GLY A 304 -34.17 8.35 -5.36
N GLU A 305 -35.42 7.99 -5.06
CA GLU A 305 -35.73 6.85 -4.18
C GLU A 305 -35.39 5.58 -4.98
N GLY A 306 -34.25 5.02 -4.77
CA GLY A 306 -33.86 3.76 -5.40
C GLY A 306 -32.67 3.17 -4.68
N SER A 307 -32.63 1.84 -4.60
CA SER A 307 -31.49 1.12 -4.03
C SER A 307 -30.25 1.39 -4.86
N GLU A 308 -29.16 1.69 -4.17
CA GLU A 308 -27.82 1.65 -4.75
C GLU A 308 -27.58 0.27 -5.37
N ARG A 309 -27.05 0.25 -6.58
CA ARG A 309 -26.65 -0.98 -7.27
C ARG A 309 -25.15 -1.15 -7.13
N ASP A 310 -24.75 -2.33 -6.71
CA ASP A 310 -23.36 -2.69 -6.44
C ASP A 310 -22.91 -3.77 -7.42
N PHE A 311 -21.82 -3.53 -8.11
CA PHE A 311 -21.25 -4.45 -9.08
C PHE A 311 -19.80 -4.77 -8.70
N GLN A 312 -19.48 -6.05 -8.73
CA GLN A 312 -18.09 -6.49 -8.59
C GLN A 312 -17.37 -6.35 -9.93
N VAL A 313 -16.27 -5.62 -9.90
CA VAL A 313 -15.38 -5.39 -11.03
C VAL A 313 -14.07 -6.11 -10.77
N SER A 314 -13.61 -6.88 -11.73
CA SER A 314 -12.25 -7.42 -11.73
C SER A 314 -11.42 -6.77 -12.82
N ALA A 315 -10.10 -6.85 -12.71
CA ALA A 315 -9.21 -6.36 -13.74
C ALA A 315 -7.90 -7.14 -13.79
N LYS A 316 -7.33 -7.15 -14.99
CA LYS A 316 -5.94 -7.55 -15.23
C LYS A 316 -5.11 -6.32 -15.53
N ARG A 317 -3.95 -6.18 -14.84
CA ARG A 317 -3.04 -5.07 -15.08
C ARG A 317 -1.95 -5.44 -16.08
N ARG A 318 -1.44 -4.42 -16.75
CA ARG A 318 -0.26 -4.53 -17.61
C ARG A 318 0.61 -3.30 -17.43
N PHE A 319 1.90 -3.49 -17.25
CA PHE A 319 2.87 -2.41 -17.20
C PHE A 319 2.74 -1.50 -18.44
N GLU A 320 2.70 -0.19 -18.21
CA GLU A 320 2.60 0.83 -19.24
C GLU A 320 3.91 1.61 -19.36
N ARG A 321 4.39 2.15 -18.25
CA ARG A 321 5.61 2.97 -18.22
C ARG A 321 6.28 3.01 -16.86
N LEU A 322 7.58 3.29 -16.87
CA LEU A 322 8.40 3.62 -15.72
C LEU A 322 8.79 5.08 -15.78
N SER A 323 8.67 5.80 -14.68
CA SER A 323 9.18 7.16 -14.52
C SER A 323 10.03 7.28 -13.26
N SER A 324 10.94 8.25 -13.23
CA SER A 324 11.76 8.54 -12.06
C SER A 324 11.63 10.00 -11.66
N SER A 325 11.63 10.26 -10.37
CA SER A 325 11.61 11.59 -9.76
C SER A 325 12.42 11.58 -8.47
N ILE A 326 12.54 12.74 -7.86
CA ILE A 326 13.07 12.91 -6.49
C ILE A 326 11.93 13.50 -5.68
N ASP A 327 11.52 12.82 -4.64
CA ASP A 327 10.41 13.22 -3.81
C ASP A 327 10.73 13.10 -2.32
N THR A 328 9.88 13.67 -1.48
CA THR A 328 9.85 13.39 -0.06
C THR A 328 9.03 12.12 0.18
N LEU A 329 9.45 11.27 1.10
CA LEU A 329 8.57 10.24 1.65
C LEU A 329 7.60 10.99 2.58
N GLU A 330 6.42 11.29 2.08
CA GLU A 330 5.37 11.85 2.94
C GLU A 330 4.99 10.77 3.95
N SER A 331 5.02 11.13 5.23
CA SER A 331 4.43 10.27 6.26
C SER A 331 2.94 10.17 5.93
N SER A 332 2.48 8.98 5.60
CA SER A 332 1.07 8.69 5.30
C SER A 332 0.22 8.73 6.57
N ASN A 333 0.16 9.91 7.21
CA ASN A 333 -0.64 10.19 8.41
C ASN A 333 -1.86 11.06 8.06
N ASP A 334 -2.56 10.75 6.93
CA ASP A 334 -3.89 11.30 6.65
C ASP A 334 -4.94 10.18 6.52
#